data_1236589640f8c636e5566962ed7c843b
#
_entry.id   1236589640f8c636e5566962ed7c843b
#
_cell.length_a   1.000
_cell.length_b   1.000
_cell.length_c   1.000
_cell.angle_alpha   90.00
_cell.angle_beta   90.00
_cell.angle_gamma   90.00
#
_symmetry.space_group_name_H-M   'P 1'
#
loop_
_entity.id
_entity.type
_entity.pdbx_description
1 polymer ?
#
loop_
_entity_poly.entity_id
_entity_poly.type
_entity_poly.pdbx_seq_one_letter_code
_entity_poly.pdbx_strand_id
1 'polypeptide(L)'
;MKTHSLRWSFCSTARTGKPNNSKQRLRKGLLLVIRKVAPISVAAIFYALEVSITRKLKNYTPTRFMEKTSHYDVDAADYAVMFIESLCHTKGTWARKPFELIDWQEQIIRDIFGVLKPNGYRQFNTAYIEIPKKQGKSELAAAVALLLTCGDGEERAEVYGCAADRQQASIVFNVAADMVRMCPALSKRVKILDSQKRLIYQPTGSIYQVLSADVGNKHGFNTHGVVFDELHTQPNRKLFDVMTKGSGDARMQPLYFLITTAGNDTKSICYEIHQKAKDIIEGRK
;
A
#
# COMPACT_ATOMS: atom_id res chain seq x y z
N MET A 1 -15.34 -22.46 24.90
CA MET A 1 -14.86 -21.41 23.96
C MET A 1 -13.38 -21.66 23.71
N LYS A 2 -13.02 -22.16 22.55
CA LYS A 2 -11.62 -22.48 22.19
C LYS A 2 -11.03 -21.29 21.45
N THR A 3 -10.09 -20.61 22.08
CA THR A 3 -9.29 -19.54 21.48
C THR A 3 -8.31 -20.16 20.47
N HIS A 4 -8.50 -19.92 19.18
CA HIS A 4 -7.53 -20.29 18.15
C HIS A 4 -6.47 -19.20 18.06
N SER A 5 -5.30 -19.45 18.63
CA SER A 5 -4.10 -18.64 18.42
C SER A 5 -3.57 -18.86 17.00
N LEU A 6 -3.56 -17.83 16.19
CA LEU A 6 -2.93 -17.82 14.87
C LEU A 6 -1.41 -17.62 15.02
N ARG A 7 -0.65 -18.70 14.95
CA ARG A 7 0.82 -18.63 14.81
C ARG A 7 1.17 -18.41 13.34
N TRP A 8 1.80 -17.30 13.03
CA TRP A 8 2.45 -17.06 11.74
C TRP A 8 3.79 -17.81 11.71
N SER A 9 3.93 -18.77 10.80
CA SER A 9 5.23 -19.42 10.57
C SER A 9 5.98 -18.57 9.53
N PHE A 10 7.05 -17.95 9.97
CA PHE A 10 7.93 -17.16 9.11
C PHE A 10 8.66 -18.05 8.11
N CYS A 11 8.90 -17.53 6.91
CA CYS A 11 9.80 -18.12 5.94
C CYS A 11 11.25 -17.90 6.44
N SER A 12 11.73 -18.78 7.34
CA SER A 12 13.11 -18.75 7.81
C SER A 12 13.96 -19.65 6.94
N THR A 13 14.71 -19.05 6.02
CA THR A 13 15.92 -19.70 5.48
C THR A 13 17.13 -19.04 6.11
N ALA A 14 18.03 -19.87 6.63
CA ALA A 14 19.19 -19.49 7.41
C ALA A 14 20.07 -18.43 6.75
N ARG A 15 20.49 -17.46 7.54
CA ARG A 15 21.52 -16.44 7.18
C ARG A 15 22.91 -17.06 7.16
N THR A 16 23.59 -16.98 6.03
CA THR A 16 25.06 -16.88 5.99
C THR A 16 25.43 -15.86 4.92
N GLY A 17 25.89 -14.70 5.31
CA GLY A 17 26.43 -13.67 4.39
C GLY A 17 26.63 -12.34 5.07
N LYS A 18 27.89 -11.90 5.15
CA LYS A 18 28.30 -10.62 5.75
C LYS A 18 27.70 -9.41 5.02
N PRO A 19 27.37 -8.31 5.72
CA PRO A 19 26.79 -7.12 5.11
C PRO A 19 27.84 -6.38 4.26
N ASN A 20 27.50 -6.11 3.03
CA ASN A 20 28.28 -5.23 2.14
C ASN A 20 27.72 -3.81 2.27
N ASN A 21 28.53 -2.93 2.87
CA ASN A 21 28.23 -1.51 3.06
C ASN A 21 28.32 -0.76 1.72
N SER A 22 27.23 -0.62 0.98
CA SER A 22 27.13 0.36 -0.08
C SER A 22 26.25 1.53 0.37
N LYS A 23 26.90 2.60 0.83
CA LYS A 23 26.26 3.91 1.04
C LYS A 23 25.77 4.43 -0.31
N GLN A 24 24.52 4.15 -0.67
CA GLN A 24 23.88 4.85 -1.80
C GLN A 24 23.48 6.26 -1.34
N ARG A 25 24.11 7.27 -1.93
CA ARG A 25 23.72 8.68 -1.82
C ARG A 25 22.29 8.84 -2.34
N LEU A 26 21.37 9.18 -1.46
CA LEU A 26 20.02 9.63 -1.79
C LEU A 26 20.10 10.85 -2.72
N ARG A 27 19.79 10.67 -4.00
CA ARG A 27 19.56 11.81 -4.91
C ARG A 27 18.17 12.36 -4.61
N LYS A 28 18.09 13.68 -4.43
CA LYS A 28 16.88 14.49 -4.24
C LYS A 28 15.79 14.07 -5.23
N GLY A 29 14.60 13.68 -4.74
CA GLY A 29 13.46 13.37 -5.61
C GLY A 29 12.40 12.44 -5.04
N LEU A 30 12.19 12.38 -3.71
CA LEU A 30 11.02 11.73 -3.12
C LEU A 30 9.99 12.80 -2.80
N LEU A 31 8.82 12.71 -3.44
CA LEU A 31 7.67 13.56 -3.17
C LEU A 31 6.57 12.69 -2.57
N LEU A 32 6.26 12.88 -1.27
CA LEU A 32 5.15 12.23 -0.58
C LEU A 32 4.08 13.27 -0.25
N VAL A 33 2.85 13.06 -0.71
CA VAL A 33 1.74 13.97 -0.47
C VAL A 33 0.50 13.26 0.03
N ILE A 34 -0.10 13.85 1.04
CA ILE A 34 -1.13 13.21 1.84
C ILE A 34 -2.32 14.16 2.10
N ARG A 35 -3.56 13.75 1.81
CA ARG A 35 -4.77 14.58 1.94
C ARG A 35 -5.79 14.01 2.93
N LYS A 36 -6.56 14.91 3.58
CA LYS A 36 -7.52 14.74 4.67
C LYS A 36 -8.97 14.52 4.20
N VAL A 37 -9.75 13.70 4.91
CA VAL A 37 -11.22 13.70 4.90
C VAL A 37 -11.76 13.43 6.32
N ALA A 38 -12.88 14.05 6.69
CA ALA A 38 -13.47 14.14 8.03
C ALA A 38 -14.21 12.85 8.50
N PRO A 39 -14.59 12.73 9.79
CA PRO A 39 -14.65 11.48 10.54
C PRO A 39 -16.06 10.87 10.69
N ILE A 40 -16.15 9.57 10.86
CA ILE A 40 -17.20 8.87 11.65
C ILE A 40 -16.63 7.55 12.21
N SER A 41 -17.01 7.20 13.43
CA SER A 41 -16.43 6.15 14.27
C SER A 41 -16.99 4.74 14.05
N VAL A 42 -16.15 3.71 14.11
CA VAL A 42 -16.47 2.38 14.70
C VAL A 42 -15.18 1.67 15.12
N ALA A 43 -15.21 1.01 16.27
CA ALA A 43 -14.08 0.34 16.89
C ALA A 43 -13.63 -0.90 16.12
N ALA A 44 -12.34 -0.99 15.80
CA ALA A 44 -11.70 -2.21 15.35
C ALA A 44 -11.24 -3.04 16.57
N ILE A 45 -11.61 -4.30 16.61
CA ILE A 45 -11.14 -5.25 17.63
C ILE A 45 -9.78 -5.75 17.18
N PHE A 46 -8.72 -5.28 17.83
CA PHE A 46 -7.38 -5.81 17.66
C PHE A 46 -7.22 -7.09 18.49
N TYR A 47 -7.00 -8.21 17.82
CA TYR A 47 -6.37 -9.35 18.49
C TYR A 47 -4.87 -9.11 18.52
N ALA A 48 -4.37 -8.70 19.66
CA ALA A 48 -2.94 -8.61 19.93
C ALA A 48 -2.33 -10.02 19.80
N LEU A 49 -1.56 -10.26 18.77
CA LEU A 49 -0.57 -11.32 18.77
C LEU A 49 0.58 -10.83 19.66
N GLU A 50 0.77 -11.45 20.82
CA GLU A 50 2.00 -11.35 21.60
C GLU A 50 3.16 -11.95 20.78
N VAL A 51 3.64 -11.21 19.84
CA VAL A 51 4.98 -11.39 19.27
C VAL A 51 5.79 -10.24 19.83
N SER A 52 6.65 -10.56 20.80
CA SER A 52 7.66 -9.61 21.28
C SER A 52 8.58 -9.23 20.11
N ILE A 53 8.24 -8.13 19.45
CA ILE A 53 8.98 -7.64 18.30
C ILE A 53 9.95 -6.60 18.81
N THR A 54 11.15 -7.06 19.16
CA THR A 54 12.28 -6.19 19.44
C THR A 54 12.95 -5.76 18.13
N ARG A 55 12.19 -5.17 17.19
CA ARG A 55 12.81 -4.47 16.09
C ARG A 55 13.18 -3.08 16.57
N LYS A 56 14.49 -2.76 16.61
CA LYS A 56 14.93 -1.38 16.81
C LYS A 56 14.39 -0.56 15.64
N LEU A 57 13.56 0.42 15.91
CA LEU A 57 13.21 1.47 14.96
C LEU A 57 14.52 2.03 14.42
N LYS A 58 14.79 1.86 13.14
CA LYS A 58 15.76 2.70 12.46
C LYS A 58 15.31 4.14 12.71
N ASN A 59 16.23 5.10 12.85
CA ASN A 59 15.97 6.51 13.20
C ASN A 59 14.74 7.10 12.47
N TYR A 60 13.56 6.56 12.75
CA TYR A 60 12.30 7.00 12.15
C TYR A 60 11.80 8.25 12.88
N THR A 61 11.43 9.24 12.12
CA THR A 61 10.74 10.43 12.59
C THR A 61 9.44 10.57 11.81
N PRO A 62 8.27 10.71 12.48
CA PRO A 62 7.00 10.92 11.81
C PRO A 62 7.05 12.13 10.88
N THR A 63 6.29 12.05 9.80
CA THR A 63 6.22 13.15 8.83
C THR A 63 5.82 14.46 9.48
N ARG A 64 6.42 15.57 9.04
CA ARG A 64 6.04 16.93 9.48
C ARG A 64 4.59 17.32 9.17
N PHE A 65 3.90 16.53 8.34
CA PHE A 65 2.50 16.75 7.97
C PHE A 65 1.52 16.03 8.89
N MET A 66 2.00 15.44 9.98
CA MET A 66 1.15 14.93 11.05
C MET A 66 0.38 16.10 11.69
N GLU A 67 -0.94 15.96 11.76
CA GLU A 67 -1.78 16.99 12.40
C GLU A 67 -1.56 17.02 13.91
N LYS A 68 -1.78 18.19 14.53
CA LYS A 68 -1.61 18.37 15.99
C LYS A 68 -2.50 17.45 16.84
N THR A 69 -3.63 17.02 16.29
CA THR A 69 -4.58 16.11 16.96
C THR A 69 -4.27 14.63 16.69
N SER A 70 -3.44 14.34 15.71
CA SER A 70 -3.01 12.99 15.38
C SER A 70 -1.81 12.57 16.22
N HIS A 71 -1.60 11.26 16.33
CA HIS A 71 -0.45 10.69 17.03
C HIS A 71 0.19 9.62 16.16
N TYR A 72 1.44 9.29 16.48
CA TYR A 72 2.12 8.16 15.87
C TYR A 72 1.96 6.92 16.73
N ASP A 73 1.33 5.91 16.16
CA ASP A 73 1.14 4.59 16.76
C ASP A 73 2.23 3.64 16.23
N VAL A 74 3.15 3.27 17.11
CA VAL A 74 4.29 2.41 16.80
C VAL A 74 3.83 1.01 16.42
N ASP A 75 2.84 0.47 17.14
CA ASP A 75 2.38 -0.91 16.93
C ASP A 75 1.66 -1.05 15.58
N ALA A 76 0.84 -0.07 15.21
CA ALA A 76 0.19 -0.03 13.90
C ALA A 76 1.22 0.09 12.76
N ALA A 77 2.24 0.93 12.94
CA ALA A 77 3.32 1.09 11.97
C ALA A 77 4.16 -0.19 11.84
N ASP A 78 4.56 -0.79 12.97
CA ASP A 78 5.34 -2.03 13.00
C ASP A 78 4.56 -3.19 12.40
N TYR A 79 3.25 -3.27 12.65
CA TYR A 79 2.39 -4.28 12.04
C TYR A 79 2.41 -4.18 10.50
N ALA A 80 2.25 -2.98 9.95
CA ALA A 80 2.28 -2.77 8.51
C ALA A 80 3.64 -3.12 7.88
N VAL A 81 4.73 -2.71 8.52
CA VAL A 81 6.10 -3.05 8.11
C VAL A 81 6.31 -4.56 8.14
N MET A 82 5.94 -5.23 9.24
CA MET A 82 6.09 -6.68 9.38
C MET A 82 5.25 -7.46 8.37
N PHE A 83 4.01 -7.03 8.13
CA PHE A 83 3.18 -7.66 7.11
C PHE A 83 3.92 -7.66 5.76
N ILE A 84 4.42 -6.50 5.33
CA ILE A 84 5.14 -6.37 4.06
C ILE A 84 6.42 -7.21 4.06
N GLU A 85 7.21 -7.17 5.14
CA GLU A 85 8.46 -7.93 5.24
C GLU A 85 8.26 -9.44 5.46
N SER A 86 7.02 -9.88 5.76
CA SER A 86 6.66 -11.31 5.73
C SER A 86 6.50 -11.87 4.31
N LEU A 87 6.40 -10.98 3.30
CA LEU A 87 6.36 -11.34 1.90
C LEU A 87 7.76 -11.61 1.35
N CYS A 88 7.83 -12.10 0.11
CA CYS A 88 9.10 -12.32 -0.59
C CYS A 88 9.13 -11.52 -1.89
N HIS A 89 10.33 -11.12 -2.30
CA HIS A 89 10.57 -10.65 -3.65
C HIS A 89 10.24 -11.71 -4.69
N THR A 90 9.73 -11.28 -5.85
CA THR A 90 9.21 -12.22 -6.86
C THR A 90 10.13 -12.43 -8.05
N LYS A 91 11.10 -11.52 -8.29
CA LYS A 91 11.85 -11.48 -9.55
C LYS A 91 13.37 -11.39 -9.37
N GLY A 92 14.07 -11.88 -10.40
CA GLY A 92 15.52 -11.74 -10.56
C GLY A 92 16.31 -12.44 -9.45
N THR A 93 17.46 -11.87 -9.10
CA THR A 93 18.35 -12.38 -8.05
C THR A 93 17.78 -12.26 -6.64
N TRP A 94 16.70 -11.51 -6.48
CA TRP A 94 15.98 -11.29 -5.23
C TRP A 94 14.81 -12.27 -5.03
N ALA A 95 14.39 -12.97 -6.09
CA ALA A 95 13.27 -13.91 -6.00
C ALA A 95 13.39 -14.86 -4.79
N ARG A 96 12.30 -15.01 -4.03
CA ARG A 96 12.19 -15.81 -2.80
C ARG A 96 12.99 -15.30 -1.60
N LYS A 97 13.70 -14.17 -1.71
CA LYS A 97 14.29 -13.51 -0.53
C LYS A 97 13.22 -12.71 0.19
N PRO A 98 13.31 -12.55 1.52
CA PRO A 98 12.41 -11.69 2.27
C PRO A 98 12.34 -10.29 1.68
N PHE A 99 11.16 -9.70 1.68
CA PHE A 99 10.97 -8.32 1.25
C PHE A 99 11.46 -7.38 2.35
N GLU A 100 12.72 -6.98 2.27
CA GLU A 100 13.29 -6.01 3.22
C GLU A 100 12.97 -4.60 2.71
N LEU A 101 12.18 -3.83 3.47
CA LEU A 101 11.90 -2.43 3.16
C LEU A 101 13.19 -1.61 3.32
N ILE A 102 13.54 -0.85 2.28
CA ILE A 102 14.62 0.14 2.36
C ILE A 102 14.10 1.43 3.01
N ASP A 103 15.00 2.29 3.48
CA ASP A 103 14.68 3.42 4.36
C ASP A 103 13.50 4.29 3.88
N TRP A 104 13.45 4.66 2.60
CA TRP A 104 12.35 5.49 2.08
C TRP A 104 11.02 4.71 1.97
N GLN A 105 11.05 3.41 1.70
CA GLN A 105 9.84 2.57 1.66
C GLN A 105 9.28 2.41 3.07
N GLU A 106 10.15 2.11 4.03
CA GLU A 106 9.77 1.98 5.44
C GLU A 106 9.19 3.29 5.97
N GLN A 107 9.81 4.46 5.65
CA GLN A 107 9.29 5.77 6.01
C GLN A 107 7.86 5.99 5.51
N ILE A 108 7.59 5.68 4.24
CA ILE A 108 6.26 5.82 3.65
C ILE A 108 5.23 4.91 4.34
N ILE A 109 5.58 3.64 4.57
CA ILE A 109 4.67 2.68 5.20
C ILE A 109 4.37 3.10 6.64
N ARG A 110 5.37 3.52 7.40
CA ARG A 110 5.19 4.00 8.78
C ARG A 110 4.36 5.27 8.84
N ASP A 111 4.57 6.21 7.94
CA ASP A 111 3.79 7.44 7.88
C ASP A 111 2.31 7.15 7.53
N ILE A 112 2.04 6.30 6.54
CA ILE A 112 0.68 5.99 6.11
C ILE A 112 -0.09 5.22 7.18
N PHE A 113 0.51 4.17 7.74
CA PHE A 113 -0.21 3.22 8.60
C PHE A 113 -0.05 3.52 10.09
N GLY A 114 0.98 4.25 10.49
CA GLY A 114 1.25 4.56 11.89
C GLY A 114 0.77 5.94 12.33
N VAL A 115 0.51 6.89 11.43
CA VAL A 115 -0.03 8.20 11.84
C VAL A 115 -1.55 8.12 11.89
N LEU A 116 -2.10 8.12 13.11
CA LEU A 116 -3.52 7.92 13.37
C LEU A 116 -4.19 9.18 13.93
N LYS A 117 -5.45 9.35 13.57
CA LYS A 117 -6.35 10.33 14.15
C LYS A 117 -6.81 9.90 15.54
N PRO A 118 -7.40 10.76 16.38
CA PRO A 118 -7.91 10.41 17.71
C PRO A 118 -8.94 9.25 17.70
N ASN A 119 -9.61 9.01 16.58
CA ASN A 119 -10.56 7.92 16.43
C ASN A 119 -9.91 6.59 15.98
N GLY A 120 -8.58 6.49 15.95
CA GLY A 120 -7.84 5.29 15.59
C GLY A 120 -7.73 5.01 14.09
N TYR A 121 -8.33 5.84 13.22
CA TYR A 121 -8.19 5.66 11.77
C TYR A 121 -6.99 6.43 11.21
N ARG A 122 -6.46 5.95 10.07
CA ARG A 122 -5.37 6.61 9.36
C ARG A 122 -5.66 8.10 9.14
N GLN A 123 -4.68 8.94 9.43
CA GLN A 123 -4.76 10.36 9.05
C GLN A 123 -4.76 10.50 7.52
N PHE A 124 -3.99 9.65 6.85
CA PHE A 124 -3.68 9.77 5.44
C PHE A 124 -4.49 8.80 4.59
N ASN A 125 -5.29 9.35 3.67
CA ASN A 125 -6.08 8.57 2.72
C ASN A 125 -5.55 8.62 1.28
N THR A 126 -4.55 9.44 1.03
CA THR A 126 -3.91 9.55 -0.30
C THR A 126 -2.42 9.64 -0.13
N ALA A 127 -1.68 8.75 -0.77
CA ALA A 127 -0.23 8.79 -0.87
C ALA A 127 0.16 8.97 -2.34
N TYR A 128 0.89 10.04 -2.66
CA TYR A 128 1.47 10.26 -3.98
C TYR A 128 2.98 10.10 -3.91
N ILE A 129 3.51 9.14 -4.67
CA ILE A 129 4.90 8.72 -4.63
C ILE A 129 5.48 8.83 -6.03
N GLU A 130 6.36 9.80 -6.22
CA GLU A 130 7.05 10.00 -7.49
C GLU A 130 8.52 9.64 -7.35
N ILE A 131 8.94 8.55 -7.99
CA ILE A 131 10.30 8.01 -7.90
C ILE A 131 10.78 7.49 -9.26
N PRO A 132 12.10 7.47 -9.51
CA PRO A 132 12.66 6.98 -10.77
C PRO A 132 12.28 5.52 -11.08
N LYS A 133 12.47 5.12 -12.34
CA LYS A 133 12.34 3.71 -12.76
C LYS A 133 13.34 2.83 -12.02
N LYS A 134 13.02 1.52 -11.91
CA LYS A 134 13.85 0.47 -11.29
C LYS A 134 14.12 0.65 -9.79
N GLN A 135 13.21 1.33 -9.08
CA GLN A 135 13.26 1.51 -7.61
C GLN A 135 12.29 0.59 -6.84
N GLY A 136 11.84 -0.52 -7.44
CA GLY A 136 10.97 -1.48 -6.76
C GLY A 136 9.49 -1.06 -6.63
N LYS A 137 9.02 -0.08 -7.45
CA LYS A 137 7.64 0.44 -7.40
C LYS A 137 6.57 -0.64 -7.39
N SER A 138 6.60 -1.52 -8.40
CA SER A 138 5.54 -2.52 -8.59
C SER A 138 5.52 -3.58 -7.48
N GLU A 139 6.67 -3.92 -6.88
CA GLU A 139 6.72 -4.82 -5.73
C GLU A 139 6.16 -4.15 -4.47
N LEU A 140 6.52 -2.89 -4.22
CA LEU A 140 5.93 -2.13 -3.10
C LEU A 140 4.42 -1.93 -3.30
N ALA A 141 3.98 -1.59 -4.50
CA ALA A 141 2.57 -1.45 -4.86
C ALA A 141 1.76 -2.74 -4.62
N ALA A 142 2.33 -3.89 -5.02
CA ALA A 142 1.73 -5.20 -4.78
C ALA A 142 1.65 -5.56 -3.29
N ALA A 143 2.71 -5.26 -2.53
CA ALA A 143 2.74 -5.49 -1.09
C ALA A 143 1.71 -4.63 -0.34
N VAL A 144 1.55 -3.36 -0.72
CA VAL A 144 0.51 -2.47 -0.17
C VAL A 144 -0.89 -2.97 -0.55
N ALA A 145 -1.11 -3.41 -1.80
CA ALA A 145 -2.39 -4.00 -2.21
C ALA A 145 -2.75 -5.23 -1.37
N LEU A 146 -1.78 -6.10 -1.08
CA LEU A 146 -1.97 -7.27 -0.21
C LEU A 146 -2.23 -6.88 1.25
N LEU A 147 -1.54 -5.88 1.78
CA LEU A 147 -1.78 -5.37 3.12
C LEU A 147 -3.22 -4.86 3.26
N LEU A 148 -3.68 -4.01 2.31
CA LEU A 148 -5.05 -3.49 2.31
C LEU A 148 -6.12 -4.58 2.15
N THR A 149 -5.80 -5.68 1.43
CA THR A 149 -6.74 -6.77 1.19
C THR A 149 -6.80 -7.76 2.33
N CYS A 150 -5.65 -8.09 2.93
CA CYS A 150 -5.50 -9.21 3.84
C CYS A 150 -5.15 -8.83 5.28
N GLY A 151 -4.59 -7.63 5.49
CA GLY A 151 -3.99 -7.22 6.76
C GLY A 151 -4.62 -5.99 7.41
N ASP A 152 -5.44 -5.23 6.72
CA ASP A 152 -5.94 -3.93 7.20
C ASP A 152 -7.21 -4.04 8.09
N GLY A 153 -7.68 -5.26 8.33
CA GLY A 153 -8.80 -5.51 9.24
C GLY A 153 -10.18 -5.12 8.72
N GLU A 154 -10.29 -4.68 7.47
CA GLU A 154 -11.56 -4.25 6.86
C GLU A 154 -12.33 -5.46 6.33
N GLU A 155 -13.59 -5.63 6.76
CA GLU A 155 -14.48 -6.65 6.24
C GLU A 155 -14.92 -6.35 4.81
N ARG A 156 -14.85 -7.35 3.93
CA ARG A 156 -15.20 -7.23 2.51
C ARG A 156 -14.53 -6.04 1.84
N ALA A 157 -13.25 -5.82 2.13
CA ALA A 157 -12.47 -4.77 1.51
C ALA A 157 -12.44 -4.95 -0.02
N GLU A 158 -12.74 -3.88 -0.74
CA GLU A 158 -12.58 -3.83 -2.19
C GLU A 158 -11.31 -3.03 -2.51
N VAL A 159 -10.27 -3.74 -2.96
CA VAL A 159 -8.99 -3.13 -3.34
C VAL A 159 -8.79 -3.28 -4.84
N TYR A 160 -8.43 -2.18 -5.50
CA TYR A 160 -8.31 -2.14 -6.95
C TYR A 160 -6.92 -1.71 -7.40
N GLY A 161 -6.33 -2.52 -8.30
CA GLY A 161 -5.11 -2.16 -9.04
C GLY A 161 -5.49 -1.48 -10.35
N CYS A 162 -5.10 -0.23 -10.51
CA CYS A 162 -5.46 0.61 -11.65
C CYS A 162 -4.23 1.01 -12.47
N ALA A 163 -4.30 0.90 -13.80
CA ALA A 163 -3.31 1.41 -14.72
C ALA A 163 -3.98 1.87 -16.04
N ALA A 164 -3.20 2.40 -16.97
CA ALA A 164 -3.69 2.89 -18.25
C ALA A 164 -4.39 1.80 -19.07
N ASP A 165 -3.84 0.60 -19.04
CA ASP A 165 -4.41 -0.57 -19.70
C ASP A 165 -4.35 -1.81 -18.80
N ARG A 166 -5.06 -2.87 -19.22
CA ARG A 166 -5.16 -4.11 -18.45
C ARG A 166 -3.83 -4.86 -18.37
N GLN A 167 -2.99 -4.77 -19.37
CA GLN A 167 -1.70 -5.45 -19.39
C GLN A 167 -0.77 -4.81 -18.33
N GLN A 168 -0.71 -3.49 -18.30
CA GLN A 168 0.07 -2.74 -17.32
C GLN A 168 -0.43 -3.02 -15.89
N ALA A 169 -1.75 -2.94 -15.65
CA ALA A 169 -2.33 -3.25 -14.34
C ALA A 169 -2.09 -4.71 -13.89
N SER A 170 -1.98 -5.64 -14.85
CA SER A 170 -1.67 -7.04 -14.58
C SER A 170 -0.24 -7.25 -14.06
N ILE A 171 0.68 -6.30 -14.26
CA ILE A 171 2.05 -6.41 -13.75
C ILE A 171 2.06 -6.46 -12.23
N VAL A 172 1.37 -5.52 -11.58
CA VAL A 172 1.26 -5.47 -10.11
C VAL A 172 0.47 -6.67 -9.59
N PHE A 173 -0.61 -7.07 -10.29
CA PHE A 173 -1.38 -8.25 -9.94
C PHE A 173 -0.53 -9.53 -9.94
N ASN A 174 0.25 -9.75 -10.99
CA ASN A 174 1.09 -10.95 -11.08
C ASN A 174 2.12 -10.98 -9.95
N VAL A 175 2.73 -9.85 -9.61
CA VAL A 175 3.63 -9.72 -8.45
C VAL A 175 2.88 -10.08 -7.15
N ALA A 176 1.69 -9.54 -6.93
CA ALA A 176 0.89 -9.84 -5.74
C ALA A 176 0.52 -11.33 -5.67
N ALA A 177 0.11 -11.92 -6.80
CA ALA A 177 -0.22 -13.35 -6.87
C ALA A 177 1.00 -14.24 -6.58
N ASP A 178 2.19 -13.87 -7.07
CA ASP A 178 3.42 -14.59 -6.78
C ASP A 178 3.83 -14.45 -5.32
N MET A 179 3.70 -13.27 -4.71
CA MET A 179 3.90 -13.07 -3.26
C MET A 179 2.96 -13.97 -2.44
N VAL A 180 1.69 -14.06 -2.84
CA VAL A 180 0.72 -14.98 -2.19
C VAL A 180 1.17 -16.44 -2.31
N ARG A 181 1.58 -16.89 -3.51
CA ARG A 181 2.05 -18.27 -3.73
C ARG A 181 3.29 -18.61 -2.90
N MET A 182 4.17 -17.63 -2.69
CA MET A 182 5.41 -17.80 -1.92
C MET A 182 5.21 -17.69 -0.40
N CYS A 183 4.09 -17.12 0.07
CA CYS A 183 3.79 -16.96 1.48
C CYS A 183 2.82 -18.05 1.97
N PRO A 184 3.27 -19.06 2.76
CA PRO A 184 2.41 -20.18 3.20
C PRO A 184 1.17 -19.75 3.98
N ALA A 185 1.25 -18.62 4.69
CA ALA A 185 0.12 -18.09 5.45
C ALA A 185 -0.96 -17.51 4.52
N LEU A 186 -0.57 -16.82 3.46
CA LEU A 186 -1.49 -16.25 2.48
C LEU A 186 -2.00 -17.30 1.49
N SER A 187 -1.16 -18.21 1.02
CA SER A 187 -1.54 -19.23 0.03
C SER A 187 -2.68 -20.14 0.51
N LYS A 188 -2.78 -20.36 1.81
CA LYS A 188 -3.88 -21.13 2.44
C LYS A 188 -5.20 -20.35 2.57
N ARG A 189 -5.17 -19.03 2.45
CA ARG A 189 -6.32 -18.15 2.74
C ARG A 189 -6.76 -17.31 1.56
N VAL A 190 -5.92 -17.18 0.54
CA VAL A 190 -6.19 -16.36 -0.64
C VAL A 190 -6.44 -17.27 -1.84
N LYS A 191 -7.63 -17.17 -2.41
CA LYS A 191 -7.96 -17.78 -3.70
C LYS A 191 -7.50 -16.88 -4.84
N ILE A 192 -6.69 -17.41 -5.75
CA ILE A 192 -6.17 -16.70 -6.92
C ILE A 192 -7.00 -17.06 -8.15
N LEU A 193 -7.57 -16.08 -8.83
CA LEU A 193 -8.30 -16.22 -10.08
C LEU A 193 -7.52 -15.52 -11.19
N ASP A 194 -6.50 -16.21 -11.74
CA ASP A 194 -5.56 -15.65 -12.70
C ASP A 194 -6.21 -15.06 -13.96
N SER A 195 -7.23 -15.74 -14.50
CA SER A 195 -7.96 -15.29 -15.69
C SER A 195 -8.74 -13.99 -15.47
N GLN A 196 -9.25 -13.81 -14.25
CA GLN A 196 -10.02 -12.62 -13.85
C GLN A 196 -9.12 -11.51 -13.30
N LYS A 197 -7.83 -11.80 -13.07
CA LYS A 197 -6.88 -10.92 -12.36
C LYS A 197 -7.44 -10.47 -11.01
N ARG A 198 -7.88 -11.47 -10.20
CA ARG A 198 -8.54 -11.26 -8.92
C ARG A 198 -7.98 -12.17 -7.84
N LEU A 199 -7.70 -11.60 -6.67
CA LEU A 199 -7.42 -12.32 -5.42
C LEU A 199 -8.64 -12.21 -4.52
N ILE A 200 -8.96 -13.28 -3.78
CA ILE A 200 -10.04 -13.30 -2.80
C ILE A 200 -9.46 -13.77 -1.48
N TYR A 201 -9.42 -12.90 -0.49
CA TYR A 201 -9.04 -13.25 0.87
C TYR A 201 -10.26 -13.83 1.59
N GLN A 202 -10.28 -15.15 1.77
CA GLN A 202 -11.45 -15.88 2.24
C GLN A 202 -11.92 -15.51 3.65
N PRO A 203 -11.03 -15.23 4.64
CA PRO A 203 -11.48 -14.94 6.00
C PRO A 203 -12.43 -13.76 6.13
N THR A 204 -12.22 -12.67 5.36
CA THR A 204 -13.06 -11.46 5.39
C THR A 204 -13.91 -11.30 4.13
N GLY A 205 -13.73 -12.16 3.12
CA GLY A 205 -14.35 -12.00 1.80
C GLY A 205 -13.82 -10.79 1.01
N SER A 206 -12.66 -10.26 1.40
CA SER A 206 -12.04 -9.12 0.75
C SER A 206 -11.43 -9.49 -0.59
N ILE A 207 -11.35 -8.51 -1.50
CA ILE A 207 -10.85 -8.73 -2.85
C ILE A 207 -9.77 -7.73 -3.24
N TYR A 208 -8.80 -8.21 -4.03
CA TYR A 208 -7.95 -7.37 -4.87
C TYR A 208 -8.21 -7.69 -6.33
N GLN A 209 -8.55 -6.70 -7.14
CA GLN A 209 -8.89 -6.89 -8.55
C GLN A 209 -8.28 -5.80 -9.43
N VAL A 210 -7.87 -6.20 -10.64
CA VAL A 210 -7.37 -5.29 -11.67
C VAL A 210 -8.49 -4.59 -12.40
N LEU A 211 -8.37 -3.28 -12.56
CA LEU A 211 -9.21 -2.45 -13.43
C LEU A 211 -8.35 -1.69 -14.44
N SER A 212 -8.88 -1.50 -15.64
CA SER A 212 -8.28 -0.68 -16.69
C SER A 212 -9.16 0.51 -17.04
N ALA A 213 -8.61 1.47 -17.80
CA ALA A 213 -9.33 2.68 -18.20
C ALA A 213 -10.65 2.42 -18.93
N ASP A 214 -10.82 1.25 -19.57
CA ASP A 214 -12.06 0.85 -20.26
C ASP A 214 -13.23 0.59 -19.31
N VAL A 215 -12.98 0.50 -18.00
CA VAL A 215 -14.02 0.24 -16.97
C VAL A 215 -14.70 1.53 -16.49
N GLY A 216 -14.33 2.69 -17.04
CA GLY A 216 -14.76 4.03 -16.60
C GLY A 216 -16.26 4.33 -16.54
N ASN A 217 -17.13 3.38 -16.94
CA ASN A 217 -18.60 3.55 -16.89
C ASN A 217 -19.27 2.74 -15.76
N LYS A 218 -18.50 2.07 -14.90
CA LYS A 218 -19.06 1.30 -13.78
C LYS A 218 -19.09 2.15 -12.52
N HIS A 219 -20.28 2.61 -12.13
CA HIS A 219 -20.53 3.24 -10.83
C HIS A 219 -20.87 2.17 -9.77
N GLY A 220 -20.57 2.45 -8.51
CA GLY A 220 -20.97 1.60 -7.39
C GLY A 220 -19.84 0.79 -6.74
N PHE A 221 -18.58 1.19 -6.94
CA PHE A 221 -17.46 0.61 -6.19
C PHE A 221 -17.47 1.08 -4.73
N ASN A 222 -17.39 0.13 -3.81
CA ASN A 222 -17.21 0.40 -2.38
C ASN A 222 -15.71 0.28 -2.02
N THR A 223 -14.93 1.22 -2.53
CA THR A 223 -13.48 1.18 -2.57
C THR A 223 -12.85 1.36 -1.19
N HIS A 224 -12.13 0.35 -0.70
CA HIS A 224 -11.27 0.45 0.47
C HIS A 224 -9.82 0.83 0.11
N GLY A 225 -9.35 0.35 -1.03
CA GLY A 225 -8.00 0.66 -1.51
C GLY A 225 -7.91 0.79 -3.02
N VAL A 226 -7.12 1.76 -3.48
CA VAL A 226 -6.76 1.87 -4.89
C VAL A 226 -5.26 2.00 -5.01
N VAL A 227 -4.67 1.18 -5.84
CA VAL A 227 -3.25 1.25 -6.18
C VAL A 227 -3.14 1.64 -7.65
N PHE A 228 -2.74 2.89 -7.91
CA PHE A 228 -2.40 3.34 -9.26
C PHE A 228 -0.89 3.15 -9.49
N ASP A 229 -0.54 2.24 -10.39
CA ASP A 229 0.83 2.12 -10.90
C ASP A 229 0.98 2.94 -12.19
N GLU A 230 2.09 3.70 -12.28
CA GLU A 230 2.43 4.57 -13.41
C GLU A 230 1.29 5.57 -13.76
N LEU A 231 0.84 6.35 -12.76
CA LEU A 231 -0.25 7.32 -12.89
C LEU A 231 -0.07 8.28 -14.08
N HIS A 232 1.20 8.58 -14.48
CA HIS A 232 1.51 9.46 -15.60
C HIS A 232 1.06 8.90 -16.96
N THR A 233 0.79 7.60 -17.05
CA THR A 233 0.34 6.96 -18.31
C THR A 233 -1.18 6.99 -18.50
N GLN A 234 -1.95 7.47 -17.51
CA GLN A 234 -3.41 7.50 -17.60
C GLN A 234 -3.86 8.37 -18.78
N PRO A 235 -4.67 7.84 -19.72
CA PRO A 235 -5.09 8.58 -20.93
C PRO A 235 -6.00 9.77 -20.62
N ASN A 236 -6.70 9.70 -19.49
CA ASN A 236 -7.57 10.77 -18.99
C ASN A 236 -7.87 10.57 -17.49
N ARG A 237 -8.59 11.52 -16.90
CA ARG A 237 -8.91 11.49 -15.47
C ARG A 237 -10.09 10.59 -15.07
N LYS A 238 -10.83 10.00 -16.03
CA LYS A 238 -12.09 9.31 -15.75
C LYS A 238 -11.95 8.18 -14.74
N LEU A 239 -10.99 7.24 -14.95
CA LEU A 239 -10.77 6.15 -14.02
C LEU A 239 -10.36 6.66 -12.64
N PHE A 240 -9.48 7.65 -12.59
CA PHE A 240 -9.04 8.26 -11.34
C PHE A 240 -10.23 8.87 -10.57
N ASP A 241 -11.07 9.67 -11.26
CA ASP A 241 -12.25 10.30 -10.64
C ASP A 241 -13.25 9.27 -10.12
N VAL A 242 -13.55 8.21 -10.90
CA VAL A 242 -14.46 7.14 -10.47
C VAL A 242 -13.93 6.43 -9.22
N MET A 243 -12.65 6.08 -9.21
CA MET A 243 -12.06 5.31 -8.13
C MET A 243 -11.82 6.13 -6.85
N THR A 244 -11.58 7.43 -6.96
CA THR A 244 -11.31 8.30 -5.80
C THR A 244 -12.56 9.00 -5.25
N LYS A 245 -13.63 9.05 -6.03
CA LYS A 245 -14.93 9.62 -5.59
C LYS A 245 -15.94 8.55 -5.17
N GLY A 246 -15.69 7.29 -5.54
CA GLY A 246 -16.67 6.20 -5.39
C GLY A 246 -16.81 5.66 -3.96
N SER A 247 -15.86 5.87 -3.07
CA SER A 247 -15.92 5.32 -1.71
C SER A 247 -16.86 6.10 -0.78
N GLY A 248 -17.15 7.37 -1.07
CA GLY A 248 -18.03 8.19 -0.24
C GLY A 248 -17.74 8.08 1.25
N ASP A 249 -18.79 8.07 2.08
CA ASP A 249 -18.71 7.84 3.53
C ASP A 249 -18.80 6.35 3.91
N ALA A 250 -18.86 5.44 2.92
CA ALA A 250 -19.06 4.01 3.16
C ALA A 250 -17.83 3.30 3.74
N ARG A 251 -16.62 3.85 3.55
CA ARG A 251 -15.37 3.33 4.11
C ARG A 251 -14.71 4.37 4.99
N MET A 252 -14.34 3.95 6.21
CA MET A 252 -13.83 4.85 7.24
C MET A 252 -12.38 5.30 7.00
N GLN A 253 -11.59 4.46 6.34
CA GLN A 253 -10.18 4.73 6.09
C GLN A 253 -9.70 4.23 4.71
N PRO A 254 -10.35 4.66 3.61
CA PRO A 254 -9.90 4.27 2.27
C PRO A 254 -8.50 4.81 2.01
N LEU A 255 -7.69 4.06 1.24
CA LEU A 255 -6.34 4.48 0.85
C LEU A 255 -6.19 4.52 -0.68
N TYR A 256 -5.78 5.67 -1.19
CA TYR A 256 -5.39 5.88 -2.59
C TYR A 256 -3.86 5.94 -2.67
N PHE A 257 -3.25 4.84 -3.09
CA PHE A 257 -1.80 4.70 -3.22
C PHE A 257 -1.38 4.94 -4.66
N LEU A 258 -0.85 6.13 -4.94
CA LEU A 258 -0.50 6.60 -6.27
C LEU A 258 1.02 6.55 -6.43
N ILE A 259 1.52 5.59 -7.21
CA ILE A 259 2.96 5.43 -7.42
C ILE A 259 3.30 5.60 -8.91
N THR A 260 4.29 6.44 -9.20
CA THR A 260 4.58 6.83 -10.57
C THR A 260 6.03 7.25 -10.77
N THR A 261 6.42 7.40 -12.02
CA THR A 261 7.56 8.24 -12.42
C THR A 261 7.07 9.62 -12.81
N ALA A 262 7.98 10.60 -12.92
CA ALA A 262 7.65 11.92 -13.45
C ALA A 262 7.07 11.80 -14.86
N GLY A 263 5.94 12.44 -15.07
CA GLY A 263 5.33 12.61 -16.39
C GLY A 263 5.78 13.88 -17.07
N ASN A 264 5.57 13.95 -18.38
CA ASN A 264 5.87 15.14 -19.22
C ASN A 264 4.60 15.87 -19.70
N ASP A 265 3.41 15.29 -19.51
CA ASP A 265 2.15 15.91 -19.90
C ASP A 265 1.60 16.79 -18.78
N THR A 266 1.66 18.10 -18.95
CA THR A 266 1.17 19.11 -18.00
C THR A 266 -0.35 19.22 -17.90
N LYS A 267 -1.10 18.53 -18.78
CA LYS A 267 -2.57 18.46 -18.74
C LYS A 267 -3.09 17.19 -18.10
N SER A 268 -2.19 16.28 -17.71
CA SER A 268 -2.55 14.99 -17.11
C SER A 268 -3.01 15.12 -15.67
N ILE A 269 -3.79 14.14 -15.21
CA ILE A 269 -4.14 13.99 -13.79
C ILE A 269 -2.89 13.82 -12.91
N CYS A 270 -1.86 13.17 -13.44
CA CYS A 270 -0.59 13.02 -12.74
C CYS A 270 0.05 14.38 -12.44
N TYR A 271 0.09 15.29 -13.42
CA TYR A 271 0.62 16.64 -13.23
C TYR A 271 -0.22 17.46 -12.24
N GLU A 272 -1.55 17.34 -12.29
CA GLU A 272 -2.44 18.01 -11.31
C GLU A 272 -2.11 17.57 -9.88
N ILE A 273 -1.96 16.26 -9.65
CA ILE A 273 -1.59 15.72 -8.34
C ILE A 273 -0.18 16.14 -7.94
N HIS A 274 0.78 16.12 -8.88
CA HIS A 274 2.14 16.61 -8.66
C HIS A 274 2.15 18.07 -8.18
N GLN A 275 1.39 18.97 -8.84
CA GLN A 275 1.30 20.37 -8.43
C GLN A 275 0.66 20.53 -7.04
N LYS A 276 -0.42 19.82 -6.76
CA LYS A 276 -1.01 19.79 -5.40
C LYS A 276 0.00 19.34 -4.36
N ALA A 277 0.79 18.36 -4.71
CA ALA A 277 1.88 17.85 -3.90
C ALA A 277 2.91 18.92 -3.58
N LYS A 278 3.39 19.61 -4.59
CA LYS A 278 4.36 20.72 -4.43
C LYS A 278 3.78 21.85 -3.56
N ASP A 279 2.52 22.23 -3.81
CA ASP A 279 1.86 23.29 -3.04
C ASP A 279 1.84 22.98 -1.54
N ILE A 280 1.57 21.71 -1.17
CA ILE A 280 1.57 21.27 0.23
C ILE A 280 3.00 21.30 0.82
N ILE A 281 3.99 20.82 0.07
CA ILE A 281 5.39 20.78 0.54
C ILE A 281 5.95 22.18 0.75
N GLU A 282 5.59 23.09 -0.12
CA GLU A 282 6.04 24.48 -0.10
C GLU A 282 5.18 25.36 0.80
N GLY A 283 4.15 24.82 1.46
CA GLY A 283 3.28 25.54 2.39
C GLY A 283 2.34 26.54 1.71
N ARG A 284 2.05 26.36 0.42
CA ARG A 284 1.09 27.19 -0.32
C ARG A 284 -0.37 26.75 -0.14
N LYS A 285 -0.58 25.57 0.45
CA LYS A 285 -1.90 25.00 0.81
C LYS A 285 -1.82 24.24 2.11
#